data_8fb808deb3b15aaec2d3a57c01af5d77
#
_entry.id   8fb808deb3b15aaec2d3a57c01af5d77
#
_cell.length_a   1.000
_cell.length_b   1.000
_cell.length_c   1.000
_cell.angle_alpha   90.00
_cell.angle_beta   90.00
_cell.angle_gamma   90.00
#
_symmetry.space_group_name_H-M   'P 1'
#
loop_
_entity.id
_entity.type
_entity.pdbx_description
1 polymer ?
#
loop_
_entity_poly.entity_id
_entity_poly.type
_entity_poly.pdbx_seq_one_letter_code
_entity_poly.pdbx_strand_id
1 'polypeptide(L)'
;MKKFLLLALFATQIFAFSANKFVNDARSQIGVTLSYDPSYERLAYPMGDVDIKKGVCTDVVVRALRHQDMDLQRLIFEDMSKNFSVYPKKWGLKKADKNIDHRRVLNIATYLKRKGFEVSDDKFYQGISSHGCYQEIYLTSV
;
A
#
# COMPACT_ATOMS: atom_id res chain seq x y z
N MET A 1 -31.30 -23.49 -40.48
CA MET A 1 -30.62 -23.65 -39.18
C MET A 1 -29.91 -22.34 -38.89
N LYS A 2 -30.45 -21.51 -37.99
CA LYS A 2 -29.89 -20.19 -37.63
C LYS A 2 -28.94 -20.40 -36.46
N LYS A 3 -27.63 -20.16 -36.69
CA LYS A 3 -26.61 -20.16 -35.62
C LYS A 3 -26.73 -18.87 -34.83
N PHE A 4 -27.19 -18.94 -33.59
CA PHE A 4 -27.12 -17.85 -32.63
C PHE A 4 -25.66 -17.72 -32.15
N LEU A 5 -25.00 -16.65 -32.56
CA LEU A 5 -23.70 -16.26 -32.05
C LEU A 5 -23.91 -15.49 -30.73
N LEU A 6 -23.71 -16.16 -29.60
CA LEU A 6 -23.77 -15.54 -28.29
C LEU A 6 -22.49 -14.73 -28.10
N LEU A 7 -22.57 -13.42 -28.31
CA LEU A 7 -21.47 -12.47 -28.01
C LEU A 7 -21.43 -12.25 -26.50
N ALA A 8 -20.57 -12.96 -25.80
CA ALA A 8 -20.32 -12.69 -24.38
C ALA A 8 -19.57 -11.37 -24.25
N LEU A 9 -20.28 -10.30 -23.90
CA LEU A 9 -19.67 -9.04 -23.47
C LEU A 9 -18.98 -9.28 -22.11
N PHE A 10 -17.65 -9.50 -22.13
CA PHE A 10 -16.84 -9.36 -20.94
C PHE A 10 -16.74 -7.87 -20.60
N ALA A 11 -17.58 -7.40 -19.70
CA ALA A 11 -17.43 -6.10 -19.08
C ALA A 11 -16.16 -6.14 -18.23
N THR A 12 -15.04 -5.66 -18.76
CA THR A 12 -13.83 -5.37 -17.97
C THR A 12 -14.18 -4.20 -17.05
N GLN A 13 -14.46 -4.49 -15.81
CA GLN A 13 -14.59 -3.44 -14.79
C GLN A 13 -13.21 -2.81 -14.59
N ILE A 14 -13.04 -1.62 -15.15
CA ILE A 14 -11.88 -0.78 -14.87
C ILE A 14 -12.11 -0.23 -13.46
N PHE A 15 -11.48 -0.82 -12.45
CA PHE A 15 -11.44 -0.27 -11.11
C PHE A 15 -10.63 1.03 -11.14
N ALA A 16 -11.32 2.16 -11.17
CA ALA A 16 -10.68 3.46 -11.06
C ALA A 16 -10.36 3.75 -9.59
N PHE A 17 -9.09 4.06 -9.28
CA PHE A 17 -8.68 4.52 -7.97
C PHE A 17 -9.43 5.81 -7.60
N SER A 18 -10.01 5.87 -6.40
CA SER A 18 -10.68 7.05 -5.88
C SER A 18 -9.89 7.66 -4.71
N ALA A 19 -9.28 8.82 -4.94
CA ALA A 19 -8.54 9.55 -3.92
C ALA A 19 -9.42 9.91 -2.71
N ASN A 20 -10.65 10.36 -2.95
CA ASN A 20 -11.59 10.69 -1.88
C ASN A 20 -11.94 9.48 -1.02
N LYS A 21 -12.19 8.32 -1.65
CA LYS A 21 -12.44 7.09 -0.92
C LYS A 21 -11.22 6.69 -0.10
N PHE A 22 -10.02 6.75 -0.67
CA PHE A 22 -8.78 6.45 0.03
C PHE A 22 -8.59 7.31 1.29
N VAL A 23 -8.80 8.63 1.16
CA VAL A 23 -8.71 9.56 2.31
C VAL A 23 -9.74 9.24 3.39
N ASN A 24 -10.98 8.96 2.99
CA ASN A 24 -12.04 8.61 3.93
C ASN A 24 -11.76 7.28 4.65
N ASP A 25 -11.27 6.28 3.91
CA ASP A 25 -10.89 4.99 4.48
C ASP A 25 -9.67 5.11 5.42
N ALA A 26 -8.71 5.97 5.11
CA ALA A 26 -7.62 6.28 6.03
C ALA A 26 -8.11 6.97 7.31
N ARG A 27 -8.98 7.97 7.17
CA ARG A 27 -9.58 8.70 8.30
C ARG A 27 -10.48 7.83 9.19
N SER A 28 -11.14 6.82 8.64
CA SER A 28 -11.99 5.91 9.42
C SER A 28 -11.21 5.11 10.47
N GLN A 29 -9.89 5.05 10.37
CA GLN A 29 -9.02 4.39 11.33
C GLN A 29 -8.66 5.27 12.54
N ILE A 30 -9.04 6.55 12.53
CA ILE A 30 -8.88 7.46 13.70
C ILE A 30 -9.72 6.93 14.86
N GLY A 31 -9.09 6.76 16.02
CA GLY A 31 -9.74 6.18 17.20
C GLY A 31 -9.91 4.65 17.16
N VAL A 32 -9.54 3.99 16.07
CA VAL A 32 -9.52 2.52 15.93
C VAL A 32 -8.11 1.98 16.16
N THR A 33 -7.13 2.48 15.42
CA THR A 33 -5.72 2.14 15.63
C THR A 33 -5.15 3.09 16.69
N LEU A 34 -4.86 2.54 17.88
CA LEU A 34 -4.58 3.32 19.08
C LEU A 34 -3.12 3.33 19.50
N SER A 35 -2.32 2.36 19.03
CA SER A 35 -0.93 2.23 19.47
C SER A 35 0.02 1.99 18.30
N TYR A 36 1.21 2.59 18.39
CA TYR A 36 2.30 2.36 17.44
C TYR A 36 3.03 1.07 17.80
N ASP A 37 3.08 0.11 16.86
CA ASP A 37 3.76 -1.16 17.04
C ASP A 37 4.50 -1.57 15.75
N PRO A 38 5.84 -1.41 15.70
CA PRO A 38 6.67 -1.79 14.58
C PRO A 38 7.14 -3.25 14.63
N SER A 39 6.67 -4.04 15.59
CA SER A 39 7.12 -5.41 15.80
C SER A 39 6.88 -6.28 14.58
N TYR A 40 7.76 -7.28 14.41
CA TYR A 40 7.61 -8.27 13.36
C TYR A 40 6.59 -9.31 13.78
N GLU A 41 5.61 -9.55 12.93
CA GLU A 41 4.61 -10.60 13.11
C GLU A 41 4.51 -11.49 11.87
N ARG A 42 4.17 -12.75 12.09
CA ARG A 42 3.80 -13.66 11.00
C ARG A 42 2.35 -13.40 10.61
N LEU A 43 2.18 -12.91 9.40
CA LEU A 43 0.87 -12.54 8.88
C LEU A 43 0.33 -13.61 7.94
N ALA A 44 -1.00 -13.72 7.84
CA ALA A 44 -1.65 -14.42 6.74
C ALA A 44 -1.18 -13.84 5.39
N TYR A 45 -1.37 -14.59 4.31
CA TYR A 45 -1.03 -14.13 2.97
C TYR A 45 -1.98 -14.75 1.94
N PRO A 46 -2.56 -13.93 1.03
CA PRO A 46 -2.60 -12.47 1.00
C PRO A 46 -3.49 -11.88 2.11
N MET A 47 -3.62 -10.56 2.15
CA MET A 47 -4.52 -9.80 3.03
C MET A 47 -4.20 -9.89 4.53
N GLY A 48 -2.99 -10.33 4.91
CA GLY A 48 -2.59 -10.40 6.32
C GLY A 48 -2.40 -9.02 6.94
N ASP A 49 -2.88 -8.84 8.15
CA ASP A 49 -2.78 -7.60 8.92
C ASP A 49 -2.38 -7.88 10.36
N VAL A 50 -1.82 -6.89 11.02
CA VAL A 50 -1.64 -6.89 12.48
C VAL A 50 -2.97 -6.54 13.15
N ASP A 51 -3.06 -6.68 14.47
CA ASP A 51 -4.25 -6.27 15.22
C ASP A 51 -4.65 -4.85 14.82
N ILE A 52 -5.94 -4.64 14.53
CA ILE A 52 -6.48 -3.36 14.07
C ILE A 52 -6.22 -2.20 15.05
N LYS A 53 -6.08 -2.50 16.35
CA LYS A 53 -5.82 -1.51 17.40
C LYS A 53 -4.39 -1.01 17.44
N LYS A 54 -3.49 -1.65 16.68
CA LYS A 54 -2.06 -1.31 16.63
C LYS A 54 -1.54 -1.28 15.19
N GLY A 55 -0.37 -0.68 15.00
CA GLY A 55 0.28 -0.66 13.70
C GLY A 55 1.28 0.46 13.56
N VAL A 56 1.78 0.63 12.35
CA VAL A 56 2.62 1.74 11.93
C VAL A 56 1.91 2.58 10.86
N CYS A 57 2.45 3.75 10.52
CA CYS A 57 1.83 4.65 9.54
C CYS A 57 1.50 3.97 8.20
N THR A 58 2.33 3.03 7.74
CA THR A 58 2.08 2.27 6.50
C THR A 58 0.90 1.31 6.61
N ASP A 59 0.58 0.80 7.81
CA ASP A 59 -0.59 -0.08 7.98
C ASP A 59 -1.89 0.68 7.71
N VAL A 60 -1.95 1.98 8.04
CA VAL A 60 -3.08 2.86 7.70
C VAL A 60 -3.28 2.94 6.18
N VAL A 61 -2.18 3.12 5.43
CA VAL A 61 -2.20 3.17 3.96
C VAL A 61 -2.60 1.83 3.37
N VAL A 62 -2.02 0.73 3.87
CA VAL A 62 -2.32 -0.63 3.41
C VAL A 62 -3.80 -0.96 3.58
N ARG A 63 -4.37 -0.66 4.75
CA ARG A 63 -5.78 -0.90 5.06
C ARG A 63 -6.71 -0.07 4.18
N ALA A 64 -6.40 1.23 3.99
CA ALA A 64 -7.19 2.11 3.13
C ALA A 64 -7.19 1.65 1.67
N LEU A 65 -6.05 1.18 1.15
CA LEU A 65 -5.95 0.66 -0.22
C LEU A 65 -6.70 -0.66 -0.40
N ARG A 66 -6.76 -1.51 0.63
CA ARG A 66 -7.55 -2.76 0.59
C ARG A 66 -9.03 -2.53 0.36
N HIS A 67 -9.59 -1.43 0.87
CA HIS A 67 -10.98 -1.04 0.59
C HIS A 67 -11.22 -0.65 -0.88
N GLN A 68 -10.16 -0.61 -1.69
CA GLN A 68 -10.20 -0.42 -3.13
C GLN A 68 -9.56 -1.61 -3.89
N ASP A 69 -9.62 -2.79 -3.30
CA ASP A 69 -9.12 -4.04 -3.87
C ASP A 69 -7.60 -4.06 -4.17
N MET A 70 -6.84 -3.15 -3.54
CA MET A 70 -5.40 -3.06 -3.67
C MET A 70 -4.67 -3.59 -2.43
N ASP A 71 -4.28 -4.85 -2.43
CA ASP A 71 -3.48 -5.43 -1.34
C ASP A 71 -1.98 -5.22 -1.56
N LEU A 72 -1.42 -4.18 -0.91
CA LEU A 72 0.02 -3.89 -1.00
C LEU A 72 0.89 -5.01 -0.47
N GLN A 73 0.42 -5.85 0.46
CA GLN A 73 1.19 -7.01 0.92
C GLN A 73 1.49 -7.94 -0.26
N ARG A 74 0.47 -8.30 -1.01
CA ARG A 74 0.62 -9.16 -2.19
C ARG A 74 1.39 -8.47 -3.30
N LEU A 75 1.00 -7.26 -3.65
CA LEU A 75 1.58 -6.52 -4.78
C LEU A 75 3.08 -6.26 -4.60
N ILE A 76 3.51 -5.83 -3.40
CA ILE A 76 4.93 -5.57 -3.10
C ILE A 76 5.70 -6.89 -3.03
N PHE A 77 5.16 -7.90 -2.38
CA PHE A 77 5.83 -9.20 -2.27
C PHE A 77 6.08 -9.84 -3.64
N GLU A 78 5.09 -9.81 -4.54
CA GLU A 78 5.21 -10.36 -5.89
C GLU A 78 6.23 -9.57 -6.74
N ASP A 79 6.19 -8.23 -6.69
CA ASP A 79 7.15 -7.40 -7.45
C ASP A 79 8.56 -7.54 -6.87
N MET A 80 8.71 -7.48 -5.55
CA MET A 80 10.00 -7.58 -4.87
C MET A 80 10.63 -8.97 -5.03
N SER A 81 9.83 -10.03 -5.08
CA SER A 81 10.32 -11.39 -5.33
C SER A 81 10.99 -11.53 -6.70
N LYS A 82 10.51 -10.80 -7.70
CA LYS A 82 11.05 -10.80 -9.07
C LYS A 82 12.16 -9.76 -9.28
N ASN A 83 12.17 -8.71 -8.49
CA ASN A 83 13.00 -7.52 -8.68
C ASN A 83 13.76 -7.11 -7.40
N PHE A 84 14.17 -8.07 -6.58
CA PHE A 84 14.74 -7.81 -5.26
C PHE A 84 15.93 -6.85 -5.28
N SER A 85 16.73 -6.85 -6.37
CA SER A 85 17.93 -6.02 -6.51
C SER A 85 17.65 -4.51 -6.53
N VAL A 86 16.45 -4.09 -6.99
CA VAL A 86 16.10 -2.66 -7.08
C VAL A 86 15.49 -2.10 -5.80
N TYR A 87 15.18 -2.96 -4.83
CA TYR A 87 14.63 -2.54 -3.55
C TYR A 87 15.74 -2.19 -2.55
N PRO A 88 15.45 -1.28 -1.58
CA PRO A 88 16.42 -0.88 -0.56
C PRO A 88 16.96 -2.05 0.25
N LYS A 89 18.27 -2.05 0.51
CA LYS A 89 18.98 -3.12 1.26
C LYS A 89 19.17 -2.78 2.75
N LYS A 90 18.41 -1.84 3.30
CA LYS A 90 18.64 -1.28 4.65
C LYS A 90 18.45 -2.26 5.80
N TRP A 91 17.70 -3.35 5.57
CA TRP A 91 17.31 -4.27 6.66
C TRP A 91 18.04 -5.61 6.60
N GLY A 92 19.09 -5.72 5.79
CA GLY A 92 19.90 -6.93 5.69
C GLY A 92 19.20 -8.16 5.10
N LEU A 93 18.01 -7.98 4.51
CA LEU A 93 17.28 -9.07 3.89
C LEU A 93 17.99 -9.56 2.63
N LYS A 94 17.92 -10.87 2.40
CA LYS A 94 18.46 -11.54 1.20
C LYS A 94 17.35 -11.89 0.18
N LYS A 95 16.09 -11.80 0.59
CA LYS A 95 14.90 -12.08 -0.23
C LYS A 95 13.71 -11.28 0.28
N ALA A 96 12.65 -11.20 -0.53
CA ALA A 96 11.38 -10.60 -0.12
C ALA A 96 10.76 -11.33 1.08
N ASP A 97 10.14 -10.56 1.97
CA ASP A 97 9.42 -11.06 3.15
C ASP A 97 7.98 -10.52 3.18
N LYS A 98 7.03 -11.41 2.91
CA LYS A 98 5.60 -11.11 2.87
C LYS A 98 5.01 -10.56 4.17
N ASN A 99 5.70 -10.74 5.31
CA ASN A 99 5.20 -10.31 6.61
C ASN A 99 5.51 -8.84 6.93
N ILE A 100 6.56 -8.27 6.30
CA ILE A 100 7.07 -6.96 6.73
C ILE A 100 7.32 -5.97 5.57
N ASP A 101 7.57 -6.44 4.35
CA ASP A 101 8.04 -5.55 3.29
C ASP A 101 7.01 -4.49 2.88
N HIS A 102 5.72 -4.81 2.92
CA HIS A 102 4.63 -3.87 2.68
C HIS A 102 4.43 -2.86 3.82
N ARG A 103 5.03 -3.09 4.99
CA ARG A 103 5.01 -2.20 6.15
C ARG A 103 6.21 -1.23 6.17
N ARG A 104 7.05 -1.24 5.12
CA ARG A 104 8.24 -0.40 5.00
C ARG A 104 8.04 0.70 3.98
N VAL A 105 8.08 1.97 4.42
CA VAL A 105 7.85 3.15 3.57
C VAL A 105 8.69 3.11 2.30
N LEU A 106 9.99 2.81 2.39
CA LEU A 106 10.89 2.80 1.24
C LEU A 106 10.53 1.71 0.22
N ASN A 107 10.01 0.57 0.66
CA ASN A 107 9.57 -0.48 -0.24
C ASN A 107 8.27 -0.07 -0.96
N ILE A 108 7.33 0.56 -0.24
CA ILE A 108 6.11 1.11 -0.84
C ILE A 108 6.47 2.17 -1.88
N ALA A 109 7.34 3.13 -1.54
CA ALA A 109 7.78 4.17 -2.45
C ALA A 109 8.47 3.59 -3.70
N THR A 110 9.35 2.60 -3.52
CA THR A 110 10.00 1.91 -4.65
C THR A 110 8.97 1.22 -5.54
N TYR A 111 8.01 0.52 -4.96
CA TYR A 111 6.95 -0.15 -5.70
C TYR A 111 6.13 0.85 -6.51
N LEU A 112 5.64 1.91 -5.88
CA LEU A 112 4.81 2.94 -6.53
C LEU A 112 5.56 3.60 -7.68
N LYS A 113 6.83 4.02 -7.47
CA LYS A 113 7.67 4.57 -8.53
C LYS A 113 7.82 3.61 -9.71
N ARG A 114 8.04 2.32 -9.46
CA ARG A 114 8.13 1.30 -10.51
C ARG A 114 6.83 1.09 -11.28
N LYS A 115 5.69 1.40 -10.68
CA LYS A 115 4.37 1.36 -11.32
C LYS A 115 3.97 2.66 -12.00
N GLY A 116 4.89 3.64 -12.09
CA GLY A 116 4.66 4.91 -12.76
C GLY A 116 3.89 5.93 -11.93
N PHE A 117 3.72 5.69 -10.63
CA PHE A 117 3.21 6.72 -9.74
C PHE A 117 4.35 7.67 -9.38
N GLU A 118 4.30 8.91 -9.91
CA GLU A 118 5.23 9.94 -9.50
C GLU A 118 4.82 10.46 -8.12
N VAL A 119 5.71 10.27 -7.16
CA VAL A 119 5.65 11.00 -5.90
C VAL A 119 6.55 12.21 -6.12
N SER A 120 6.00 13.42 -6.19
CA SER A 120 6.81 14.63 -6.33
C SER A 120 7.75 14.75 -5.11
N ASP A 121 9.04 14.71 -5.37
CA ASP A 121 10.08 14.70 -4.32
C ASP A 121 10.06 15.98 -3.45
N ASP A 122 9.56 17.09 -3.95
CA ASP A 122 9.73 18.40 -3.33
C ASP A 122 8.84 18.66 -2.09
N LYS A 123 7.76 17.92 -1.89
CA LYS A 123 6.85 18.14 -0.74
C LYS A 123 6.84 17.01 0.29
N PHE A 124 7.28 15.83 -0.09
CA PHE A 124 7.21 14.66 0.79
C PHE A 124 8.37 14.60 1.81
N TYR A 125 9.53 15.14 1.48
CA TYR A 125 10.72 15.08 2.34
C TYR A 125 10.89 16.25 3.30
N GLN A 126 10.26 17.38 3.08
CA GLN A 126 10.37 18.52 4.01
C GLN A 126 9.60 18.34 5.32
N GLY A 127 8.65 17.39 5.38
CA GLY A 127 7.87 17.10 6.58
C GLY A 127 8.44 16.03 7.51
N ILE A 128 9.50 15.28 7.13
CA ILE A 128 10.04 14.17 7.92
C ILE A 128 11.29 14.56 8.72
N SER A 129 11.76 15.78 8.56
CA SER A 129 12.90 16.31 9.33
C SER A 129 12.42 16.75 10.72
N SER A 130 12.78 15.99 11.73
CA SER A 130 12.95 16.35 13.14
C SER A 130 11.85 16.15 14.18
N HIS A 131 10.59 15.84 13.87
CA HIS A 131 9.63 15.50 14.94
C HIS A 131 8.64 14.42 14.47
N GLY A 132 8.52 13.37 15.24
CA GLY A 132 7.77 12.13 15.00
C GLY A 132 6.42 12.26 14.24
N CYS A 133 6.02 11.18 13.65
CA CYS A 133 4.82 10.79 12.86
C CYS A 133 3.51 11.60 12.97
N TYR A 134 3.55 12.92 13.02
CA TYR A 134 2.38 13.80 13.01
C TYR A 134 2.63 14.95 12.03
N GLN A 135 2.41 14.71 10.73
CA GLN A 135 2.11 15.80 9.81
C GLN A 135 1.15 15.33 8.73
N GLU A 136 0.11 16.13 8.56
CA GLU A 136 -1.00 15.91 7.65
C GLU A 136 -0.54 15.68 6.21
N ILE A 137 -1.00 14.60 5.61
CA ILE A 137 -0.82 14.34 4.19
C ILE A 137 -1.80 15.24 3.44
N TYR A 138 -1.35 16.39 2.98
CA TYR A 138 -2.11 17.19 2.03
C TYR A 138 -1.94 16.61 0.62
N LEU A 139 -2.93 15.86 0.18
CA LEU A 139 -3.09 15.54 -1.23
C LEU A 139 -3.74 16.76 -1.92
N THR A 140 -2.94 17.59 -2.54
CA THR A 140 -3.47 18.62 -3.45
C THR A 140 -3.78 17.93 -4.77
N SER A 141 -5.07 17.87 -5.11
CA SER A 141 -5.55 17.58 -6.45
C SER A 141 -5.07 18.67 -7.43
N VAL A 142 -4.45 18.27 -8.51
CA VAL A 142 -4.36 19.02 -9.76
C VAL A 142 -5.32 18.39 -10.73
#